data_105961a4ecc6b42b461f13c43e21eb7f
#
_entry.id   105961a4ecc6b42b461f13c43e21eb7f
#
_cell.length_a   1.000
_cell.length_b   1.000
_cell.length_c   1.000
_cell.angle_alpha   90.00
_cell.angle_beta   90.00
_cell.angle_gamma   90.00
#
_symmetry.space_group_name_H-M   'P 1'
#
loop_
_entity.id
_entity.type
_entity.pdbx_description
1 polymer ?
#
loop_
_entity_poly.entity_id
_entity_poly.type
_entity_poly.pdbx_seq_one_letter_code
_entity_poly.pdbx_strand_id
1 'polypeptide(L)'
;MLLTLAVSLVMAGCEDPAGTEESFTLTVDPQSVTLGPEADSRTLSVLGTGDWNASASDDWLSVDPLSAAGSATARPVTVSVQANTGGAPRSGKIFFMLANGKAKVEISVTQTAQEPISIAEFIAKPVSKDAWYLLRATVVSIESYDYGDFYVNDGTGEILVYGLTAKKAETNDKSFASLGVKESDILTFMATRADYHGSPQAGGTAYYVSHEAGPALPPVYADYKAPAAAAGWLELPATSATDDWIFLHHGMQIGTRPFRNYSVEWNRKDLVPMWVAYPLTRESIGYGKRTDAWGLDPLLEAEEQPYLANRSYYPTNSYTRGHQVPSADRLGYEANKKTFYGTNMAPQNSDFNEYIWGKLEEKVRSWAKASDTDTLYVVSGCILDGSTLTVGDNKDKKVTVPTYFYKVLLRLSNGHYDGLAVLLEHKNCEKQDKYDYFPYALPIDALEELTGMDFFVNLPADDADYVESHVPARSDWWWQ
;
A
#
# COMPACT_ATOMS: atom_id res chain seq x y z
N MET A 1 6.51 -30.68 -31.23
CA MET A 1 6.45 -30.92 -32.69
C MET A 1 5.22 -30.19 -33.17
N LEU A 2 5.35 -28.89 -33.41
CA LEU A 2 4.28 -28.05 -33.95
C LEU A 2 4.45 -27.98 -35.47
N LEU A 3 3.38 -28.32 -36.17
CA LEU A 3 3.29 -28.34 -37.63
C LEU A 3 3.06 -26.92 -38.09
N THR A 4 4.02 -26.31 -38.76
CA THR A 4 3.87 -25.01 -39.44
C THR A 4 3.09 -25.20 -40.73
N LEU A 5 1.87 -24.65 -40.75
CA LEU A 5 1.05 -24.64 -41.96
C LEU A 5 1.45 -23.41 -42.81
N ALA A 6 2.15 -23.63 -43.92
CA ALA A 6 2.43 -22.61 -44.89
C ALA A 6 1.20 -22.46 -45.81
N VAL A 7 0.55 -21.29 -45.79
CA VAL A 7 -0.54 -20.99 -46.75
C VAL A 7 0.07 -20.31 -47.95
N SER A 8 0.15 -21.04 -49.05
CA SER A 8 0.50 -20.49 -50.37
C SER A 8 -0.80 -20.13 -51.12
N LEU A 9 -1.02 -18.84 -51.33
CA LEU A 9 -2.12 -18.37 -52.19
C LEU A 9 -1.63 -18.28 -53.65
N VAL A 10 -2.05 -19.21 -54.47
CA VAL A 10 -1.81 -19.19 -55.95
C VAL A 10 -3.03 -18.54 -56.61
N MET A 11 -2.84 -17.40 -57.23
CA MET A 11 -3.84 -16.78 -58.12
C MET A 11 -3.53 -17.18 -59.57
N ALA A 12 -4.45 -17.88 -60.21
CA ALA A 12 -4.37 -18.24 -61.62
C ALA A 12 -4.79 -17.06 -62.54
N GLY A 13 -3.89 -16.59 -63.36
CA GLY A 13 -4.17 -15.63 -64.41
C GLY A 13 -3.87 -16.25 -65.77
N CYS A 14 -4.65 -15.89 -66.81
CA CYS A 14 -4.73 -16.43 -68.16
C CYS A 14 -3.39 -16.60 -68.88
N GLU A 15 -3.30 -17.70 -69.65
CA GLU A 15 -2.15 -18.12 -70.46
C GLU A 15 -1.84 -17.19 -71.57
N ASP A 16 -0.56 -16.74 -71.67
CA ASP A 16 0.12 -16.34 -72.87
C ASP A 16 1.36 -17.24 -73.03
N PRO A 17 1.65 -17.77 -74.26
CA PRO A 17 2.69 -18.79 -74.38
C PRO A 17 4.09 -18.15 -74.44
N ALA A 18 5.00 -18.68 -73.62
CA ALA A 18 6.44 -18.46 -73.58
C ALA A 18 6.95 -17.23 -72.73
N GLY A 19 6.65 -17.21 -71.46
CA GLY A 19 7.45 -16.49 -70.43
C GLY A 19 7.49 -17.35 -69.21
N THR A 20 8.66 -17.75 -68.76
CA THR A 20 8.83 -18.30 -67.41
C THR A 20 8.34 -17.25 -66.44
N GLU A 21 7.16 -17.43 -65.83
CA GLU A 21 6.71 -16.56 -64.75
C GLU A 21 7.72 -16.72 -63.58
N GLU A 22 8.52 -15.70 -63.38
CA GLU A 22 9.34 -15.64 -62.17
C GLU A 22 8.41 -15.61 -60.97
N SER A 23 8.37 -16.71 -60.23
CA SER A 23 7.61 -16.81 -59.00
C SER A 23 8.37 -16.09 -57.88
N PHE A 24 7.91 -14.89 -57.55
CA PHE A 24 8.45 -14.14 -56.41
C PHE A 24 7.80 -14.57 -55.08
N THR A 25 8.60 -14.87 -54.11
CA THR A 25 8.15 -15.23 -52.77
C THR A 25 8.66 -14.24 -51.73
N LEU A 26 7.87 -13.98 -50.71
CA LEU A 26 8.23 -13.19 -49.56
C LEU A 26 7.74 -13.89 -48.29
N THR A 27 8.67 -14.27 -47.43
CA THR A 27 8.36 -14.90 -46.13
C THR A 27 9.13 -14.22 -45.04
N VAL A 28 8.53 -14.14 -43.87
CA VAL A 28 9.10 -13.55 -42.65
C VAL A 28 8.84 -14.48 -41.48
N ASP A 29 9.85 -14.71 -40.67
CA ASP A 29 9.77 -15.56 -39.45
C ASP A 29 10.49 -14.88 -38.29
N PRO A 30 9.86 -14.79 -37.11
CA PRO A 30 8.49 -15.15 -36.76
C PRO A 30 7.42 -14.21 -37.33
N GLN A 31 6.16 -14.66 -37.42
CA GLN A 31 5.03 -13.86 -37.90
C GLN A 31 4.38 -12.97 -36.87
N SER A 32 4.85 -13.04 -35.62
CA SER A 32 4.46 -12.13 -34.53
C SER A 32 5.60 -11.97 -33.53
N VAL A 33 5.65 -10.82 -32.91
CA VAL A 33 6.66 -10.46 -31.90
C VAL A 33 5.94 -9.93 -30.68
N THR A 34 6.28 -10.47 -29.50
CA THR A 34 5.86 -9.93 -28.20
C THR A 34 7.09 -9.52 -27.42
N LEU A 35 7.10 -8.28 -26.93
CA LEU A 35 8.19 -7.67 -26.18
C LEU A 35 7.69 -7.16 -24.83
N GLY A 36 8.61 -7.04 -23.86
CA GLY A 36 8.35 -6.39 -22.57
C GLY A 36 8.14 -4.88 -22.72
N PRO A 37 7.84 -4.18 -21.59
CA PRO A 37 7.54 -2.76 -21.61
C PRO A 37 8.77 -1.88 -21.92
N GLU A 38 9.97 -2.37 -21.74
CA GLU A 38 11.20 -1.63 -21.98
C GLU A 38 11.49 -1.48 -23.48
N ALA A 39 12.40 -0.55 -23.83
CA ALA A 39 12.93 -0.49 -25.17
C ALA A 39 13.72 -1.78 -25.47
N ASP A 40 13.36 -2.46 -26.54
CA ASP A 40 13.96 -3.76 -26.89
C ASP A 40 13.94 -3.95 -28.41
N SER A 41 14.58 -4.99 -28.90
CA SER A 41 14.60 -5.34 -30.32
C SER A 41 14.54 -6.84 -30.56
N ARG A 42 14.01 -7.22 -31.72
CA ARG A 42 13.97 -8.61 -32.21
C ARG A 42 14.46 -8.68 -33.63
N THR A 43 15.18 -9.74 -33.91
CA THR A 43 15.60 -10.06 -35.28
C THR A 43 14.59 -10.99 -35.89
N LEU A 44 14.09 -10.58 -37.08
CA LEU A 44 13.27 -11.39 -37.98
C LEU A 44 14.16 -11.96 -39.07
N SER A 45 13.75 -13.10 -39.62
CA SER A 45 14.37 -13.74 -40.78
C SER A 45 13.48 -13.48 -42.01
N VAL A 46 13.93 -12.66 -42.95
CA VAL A 46 13.17 -12.26 -44.15
C VAL A 46 13.78 -12.90 -45.39
N LEU A 47 13.00 -13.68 -46.09
CA LEU A 47 13.34 -14.24 -47.40
C LEU A 47 12.45 -13.62 -48.47
N GLY A 48 13.04 -12.81 -49.32
CA GLY A 48 12.39 -12.24 -50.50
C GLY A 48 13.21 -12.60 -51.73
N THR A 49 12.61 -13.36 -52.70
CA THR A 49 13.29 -13.69 -53.97
C THR A 49 13.35 -12.51 -54.95
N GLY A 50 12.58 -11.45 -54.68
CA GLY A 50 12.68 -10.13 -55.34
C GLY A 50 12.99 -9.05 -54.33
N ASP A 51 13.35 -7.85 -54.83
CA ASP A 51 13.57 -6.65 -53.99
C ASP A 51 12.33 -6.36 -53.17
N TRP A 52 12.54 -5.97 -51.91
CA TRP A 52 11.46 -5.70 -50.96
C TRP A 52 11.72 -4.43 -50.14
N ASN A 53 10.63 -3.87 -49.62
CA ASN A 53 10.61 -2.73 -48.71
C ASN A 53 9.89 -3.11 -47.40
N ALA A 54 10.28 -2.49 -46.31
CA ALA A 54 9.63 -2.62 -45.00
C ALA A 54 9.19 -1.25 -44.48
N SER A 55 8.10 -1.24 -43.72
CA SER A 55 7.62 -0.05 -42.99
C SER A 55 6.92 -0.43 -41.70
N ALA A 56 6.97 0.48 -40.71
CA ALA A 56 6.24 0.34 -39.46
C ALA A 56 4.92 1.13 -39.51
N SER A 57 3.91 0.69 -38.76
CA SER A 57 2.61 1.35 -38.67
C SER A 57 2.61 2.54 -37.68
N ASP A 58 3.53 2.57 -36.75
CA ASP A 58 3.52 3.48 -35.59
C ASP A 58 4.92 4.02 -35.30
N ASP A 59 5.02 5.24 -34.75
CA ASP A 59 6.28 5.94 -34.49
C ASP A 59 7.11 5.27 -33.38
N TRP A 60 6.50 4.44 -32.53
CA TRP A 60 7.21 3.68 -31.49
C TRP A 60 7.86 2.39 -32.00
N LEU A 61 7.59 2.00 -33.23
CA LEU A 61 8.16 0.88 -33.98
C LEU A 61 9.17 1.37 -34.98
N SER A 62 10.25 0.63 -35.16
CA SER A 62 11.19 0.82 -36.26
C SER A 62 11.65 -0.51 -36.80
N VAL A 63 12.06 -0.52 -38.06
CA VAL A 63 12.55 -1.69 -38.78
C VAL A 63 13.81 -1.31 -39.58
N ASP A 64 14.82 -2.14 -39.50
CA ASP A 64 16.11 -1.95 -40.19
C ASP A 64 16.65 -3.29 -40.71
N PRO A 65 17.02 -3.37 -42.03
CA PRO A 65 16.91 -2.32 -43.05
C PRO A 65 15.47 -2.11 -43.55
N LEU A 66 15.18 -0.89 -44.08
CA LEU A 66 13.92 -0.54 -44.67
C LEU A 66 13.71 -1.15 -46.07
N SER A 67 14.74 -1.68 -46.70
CA SER A 67 14.69 -2.36 -48.00
C SER A 67 15.91 -3.24 -48.21
N ALA A 68 15.74 -4.25 -49.05
CA ALA A 68 16.88 -5.04 -49.54
C ALA A 68 16.60 -5.63 -50.92
N ALA A 69 17.68 -5.93 -51.61
CA ALA A 69 17.61 -6.67 -52.87
C ALA A 69 17.18 -8.13 -52.67
N GLY A 70 16.55 -8.72 -53.65
CA GLY A 70 16.18 -10.14 -53.64
C GLY A 70 17.34 -11.08 -53.37
N SER A 71 17.08 -12.16 -52.64
CA SER A 71 18.09 -13.11 -52.23
C SER A 71 17.51 -14.52 -52.18
N ALA A 72 18.31 -15.51 -52.49
CA ALA A 72 17.97 -16.93 -52.32
C ALA A 72 18.09 -17.40 -50.86
N THR A 73 18.68 -16.58 -49.98
CA THR A 73 18.85 -16.85 -48.53
C THR A 73 18.19 -15.77 -47.72
N ALA A 74 17.62 -16.20 -46.61
CA ALA A 74 16.98 -15.25 -45.64
C ALA A 74 18.01 -14.26 -45.10
N ARG A 75 17.55 -13.02 -44.89
CA ARG A 75 18.34 -11.93 -44.29
C ARG A 75 17.79 -11.56 -42.92
N PRO A 76 18.67 -11.22 -41.97
CA PRO A 76 18.23 -10.67 -40.68
C PRO A 76 17.69 -9.25 -40.90
N VAL A 77 16.56 -8.97 -40.24
CA VAL A 77 15.95 -7.65 -40.16
C VAL A 77 15.61 -7.39 -38.71
N THR A 78 16.05 -6.27 -38.17
CA THR A 78 15.81 -5.89 -36.80
C THR A 78 14.54 -5.06 -36.67
N VAL A 79 13.63 -5.47 -35.82
CA VAL A 79 12.49 -4.68 -35.36
C VAL A 79 12.81 -4.16 -33.96
N SER A 80 12.71 -2.85 -33.76
CA SER A 80 12.98 -2.22 -32.46
C SER A 80 11.74 -1.47 -31.98
N VAL A 81 11.52 -1.47 -30.66
CA VAL A 81 10.45 -0.74 -29.99
C VAL A 81 11.02 0.24 -28.99
N GLN A 82 10.40 1.42 -28.90
CA GLN A 82 10.65 2.35 -27.80
C GLN A 82 9.98 1.82 -26.53
N ALA A 83 10.46 2.24 -25.34
CA ALA A 83 9.81 1.87 -24.09
C ALA A 83 8.32 2.23 -24.09
N ASN A 84 7.47 1.29 -23.65
CA ASN A 84 6.06 1.54 -23.42
C ASN A 84 5.88 2.18 -22.05
N THR A 85 5.92 3.49 -22.00
CA THR A 85 5.69 4.26 -20.78
C THR A 85 4.19 4.47 -20.51
N GLY A 86 3.29 3.86 -21.29
CA GLY A 86 1.85 3.84 -21.04
C GLY A 86 1.46 2.65 -20.16
N GLY A 87 0.43 2.83 -19.33
CA GLY A 87 -0.07 1.80 -18.43
C GLY A 87 -0.91 0.71 -19.13
N ALA A 88 -0.92 0.64 -20.46
CA ALA A 88 -1.65 -0.36 -21.22
C ALA A 88 -0.75 -1.01 -22.29
N PRO A 89 -0.97 -2.30 -22.63
CA PRO A 89 -0.30 -2.93 -23.76
C PRO A 89 -0.60 -2.16 -25.05
N ARG A 90 0.36 -2.17 -25.97
CA ARG A 90 0.16 -1.57 -27.30
C ARG A 90 0.53 -2.57 -28.38
N SER A 91 -0.11 -2.42 -29.52
CA SER A 91 0.13 -3.27 -30.69
C SER A 91 0.26 -2.43 -31.95
N GLY A 92 1.17 -2.84 -32.82
CA GLY A 92 1.39 -2.24 -34.12
C GLY A 92 1.80 -3.30 -35.14
N LYS A 93 2.13 -2.88 -36.33
CA LYS A 93 2.47 -3.79 -37.43
C LYS A 93 3.74 -3.37 -38.17
N ILE A 94 4.51 -4.35 -38.59
CA ILE A 94 5.56 -4.18 -39.61
C ILE A 94 5.03 -4.77 -40.90
N PHE A 95 5.12 -4.01 -41.98
CA PHE A 95 4.74 -4.42 -43.32
C PHE A 95 5.98 -4.70 -44.15
N PHE A 96 6.02 -5.85 -44.79
CA PHE A 96 7.00 -6.18 -45.82
C PHE A 96 6.29 -6.33 -47.12
N MET A 97 6.81 -5.75 -48.18
CA MET A 97 6.20 -5.80 -49.54
C MET A 97 7.29 -5.93 -50.58
N LEU A 98 7.10 -6.86 -51.54
CA LEU A 98 7.95 -6.91 -52.73
C LEU A 98 7.80 -5.61 -53.55
N ALA A 99 8.91 -5.12 -54.09
CA ALA A 99 8.94 -3.88 -54.84
C ALA A 99 8.00 -3.91 -56.09
N ASN A 100 7.73 -5.09 -56.63
CA ASN A 100 6.76 -5.28 -57.72
C ASN A 100 5.30 -5.39 -57.25
N GLY A 101 5.04 -5.30 -55.92
CA GLY A 101 3.71 -5.35 -55.34
C GLY A 101 3.04 -6.74 -55.30
N LYS A 102 3.70 -7.80 -55.79
CA LYS A 102 3.08 -9.13 -55.96
C LYS A 102 2.92 -9.92 -54.65
N ALA A 103 3.65 -9.55 -53.57
CA ALA A 103 3.51 -10.19 -52.23
C ALA A 103 3.67 -9.16 -51.13
N LYS A 104 2.85 -9.33 -50.05
CA LYS A 104 2.87 -8.54 -48.85
C LYS A 104 2.81 -9.48 -47.63
N VAL A 105 3.60 -9.21 -46.62
CA VAL A 105 3.57 -9.91 -45.31
C VAL A 105 3.41 -8.86 -44.21
N GLU A 106 2.52 -9.12 -43.26
CA GLU A 106 2.28 -8.29 -42.09
C GLU A 106 2.72 -9.05 -40.86
N ILE A 107 3.52 -8.43 -40.00
CA ILE A 107 3.98 -8.95 -38.72
C ILE A 107 3.32 -8.13 -37.63
N SER A 108 2.62 -8.80 -36.72
CA SER A 108 2.06 -8.17 -35.53
C SER A 108 3.14 -8.02 -34.46
N VAL A 109 3.30 -6.81 -33.93
CA VAL A 109 4.19 -6.52 -32.82
C VAL A 109 3.35 -6.08 -31.61
N THR A 110 3.44 -6.81 -30.52
CA THR A 110 2.76 -6.46 -29.25
C THR A 110 3.82 -6.12 -28.22
N GLN A 111 3.62 -5.04 -27.48
CA GLN A 111 4.44 -4.67 -26.35
C GLN A 111 3.58 -4.60 -25.08
N THR A 112 4.01 -5.30 -24.01
CA THR A 112 3.26 -5.33 -22.77
C THR A 112 3.26 -3.98 -22.04
N ALA A 113 2.33 -3.79 -21.13
CA ALA A 113 2.36 -2.66 -20.19
C ALA A 113 3.46 -2.87 -19.14
N GLN A 114 3.82 -1.79 -18.45
CA GLN A 114 4.56 -1.91 -17.18
C GLN A 114 3.69 -2.59 -16.13
N GLU A 115 4.29 -3.39 -15.26
CA GLU A 115 3.63 -3.88 -14.05
C GLU A 115 3.65 -2.77 -12.99
N PRO A 116 2.57 -2.60 -12.21
CA PRO A 116 2.57 -1.66 -11.10
C PRO A 116 3.62 -2.04 -10.05
N ILE A 117 4.37 -1.05 -9.57
CA ILE A 117 5.21 -1.20 -8.39
C ILE A 117 4.47 -0.70 -7.15
N SER A 118 4.84 -1.20 -5.97
CA SER A 118 4.27 -0.74 -4.72
C SER A 118 4.66 0.70 -4.38
N ILE A 119 3.86 1.37 -3.53
CA ILE A 119 4.18 2.72 -3.05
C ILE A 119 5.49 2.72 -2.25
N ALA A 120 5.75 1.68 -1.44
CA ALA A 120 7.01 1.54 -0.73
C ALA A 120 8.20 1.46 -1.68
N GLU A 121 8.13 0.62 -2.72
CA GLU A 121 9.16 0.56 -3.76
C GLU A 121 9.33 1.89 -4.50
N PHE A 122 8.23 2.56 -4.81
CA PHE A 122 8.25 3.86 -5.47
C PHE A 122 8.95 4.93 -4.61
N ILE A 123 8.67 4.97 -3.30
CA ILE A 123 9.32 5.88 -2.35
C ILE A 123 10.83 5.63 -2.30
N ALA A 124 11.26 4.37 -2.38
CA ALA A 124 12.67 3.99 -2.39
C ALA A 124 13.42 4.35 -3.69
N LYS A 125 12.70 4.66 -4.79
CA LYS A 125 13.35 5.08 -6.04
C LYS A 125 14.01 6.46 -5.90
N PRO A 126 15.12 6.71 -6.63
CA PRO A 126 15.72 8.04 -6.64
C PRO A 126 14.78 9.07 -7.27
N VAL A 127 14.83 10.30 -6.77
CA VAL A 127 14.10 11.43 -7.38
C VAL A 127 14.55 11.61 -8.83
N SER A 128 13.58 11.60 -9.75
CA SER A 128 13.83 11.74 -11.19
C SER A 128 12.62 12.32 -11.88
N LYS A 129 12.83 13.16 -12.89
CA LYS A 129 11.75 13.65 -13.78
C LYS A 129 11.58 12.78 -15.03
N ASP A 130 12.53 11.89 -15.30
CA ASP A 130 12.60 11.10 -16.52
C ASP A 130 12.19 9.64 -16.30
N ALA A 131 12.34 9.13 -15.08
CA ALA A 131 11.96 7.77 -14.72
C ALA A 131 10.48 7.71 -14.33
N TRP A 132 9.69 7.02 -15.15
CA TRP A 132 8.25 6.85 -14.98
C TRP A 132 7.94 5.47 -14.43
N TYR A 133 7.04 5.43 -13.46
CA TYR A 133 6.60 4.20 -12.79
C TYR A 133 5.09 4.09 -12.84
N LEU A 134 4.59 2.88 -13.10
CA LEU A 134 3.17 2.58 -12.98
C LEU A 134 2.86 2.28 -11.53
N LEU A 135 1.85 2.96 -10.99
CA LEU A 135 1.33 2.76 -9.64
C LEU A 135 -0.13 2.33 -9.73
N ARG A 136 -0.56 1.48 -8.80
CA ARG A 136 -1.95 1.09 -8.62
C ARG A 136 -2.28 1.10 -7.14
N ALA A 137 -3.16 2.00 -6.73
CA ALA A 137 -3.45 2.23 -5.33
C ALA A 137 -4.88 2.77 -5.12
N THR A 138 -5.40 2.63 -3.91
CA THR A 138 -6.69 3.17 -3.52
C THR A 138 -6.59 4.67 -3.26
N VAL A 139 -7.51 5.45 -3.80
CA VAL A 139 -7.64 6.88 -3.53
C VAL A 139 -8.18 7.06 -2.11
N VAL A 140 -7.37 7.64 -1.22
CA VAL A 140 -7.71 7.82 0.20
C VAL A 140 -8.49 9.10 0.43
N SER A 141 -8.01 10.21 -0.14
CA SER A 141 -8.66 11.53 -0.01
C SER A 141 -8.29 12.40 -1.21
N ILE A 142 -9.20 13.27 -1.61
CA ILE A 142 -8.97 14.21 -2.72
C ILE A 142 -8.91 15.63 -2.15
N GLU A 143 -7.71 16.24 -2.21
CA GLU A 143 -7.44 17.58 -1.71
C GLU A 143 -7.85 18.67 -2.72
N SER A 144 -7.71 18.36 -4.02
CA SER A 144 -8.07 19.27 -5.10
C SER A 144 -8.60 18.54 -6.31
N TYR A 145 -9.91 18.66 -6.57
CA TYR A 145 -10.52 18.17 -7.81
C TYR A 145 -10.11 18.97 -9.05
N ASP A 146 -9.75 20.23 -8.88
CA ASP A 146 -9.32 21.06 -10.01
C ASP A 146 -7.98 20.62 -10.58
N TYR A 147 -7.04 20.29 -9.72
CA TYR A 147 -5.66 20.01 -10.09
C TYR A 147 -5.26 18.53 -9.96
N GLY A 148 -6.12 17.70 -9.36
CA GLY A 148 -5.81 16.29 -9.15
C GLY A 148 -4.73 16.09 -8.09
N ASP A 149 -4.85 16.80 -6.96
CA ASP A 149 -4.04 16.57 -5.78
C ASP A 149 -4.80 15.65 -4.83
N PHE A 150 -4.24 14.50 -4.50
CA PHE A 150 -4.91 13.49 -3.67
C PHE A 150 -3.90 12.52 -3.07
N TYR A 151 -4.30 11.84 -2.00
CA TYR A 151 -3.53 10.76 -1.40
C TYR A 151 -3.98 9.41 -1.91
N VAL A 152 -3.01 8.51 -2.12
CA VAL A 152 -3.24 7.10 -2.46
C VAL A 152 -2.50 6.18 -1.50
N ASN A 153 -3.08 4.98 -1.30
CA ASN A 153 -2.52 3.95 -0.45
C ASN A 153 -2.73 2.58 -1.11
N ASP A 154 -1.69 1.75 -1.18
CA ASP A 154 -1.75 0.39 -1.74
C ASP A 154 -1.53 -0.70 -0.67
N GLY A 155 -1.50 -0.30 0.60
CA GLY A 155 -1.21 -1.17 1.73
C GLY A 155 0.26 -1.17 2.16
N THR A 156 1.17 -0.83 1.26
CA THR A 156 2.61 -0.74 1.56
C THR A 156 3.03 0.66 1.99
N GLY A 157 2.23 1.67 1.66
CA GLY A 157 2.48 3.06 2.02
C GLY A 157 1.39 3.99 1.53
N GLU A 158 1.48 5.25 1.97
CA GLU A 158 0.61 6.35 1.53
C GLU A 158 1.46 7.47 0.94
N ILE A 159 1.04 8.03 -0.20
CA ILE A 159 1.78 9.08 -0.88
C ILE A 159 0.83 10.12 -1.48
N LEU A 160 1.26 11.40 -1.45
CA LEU A 160 0.59 12.47 -2.18
C LEU A 160 0.88 12.33 -3.68
N VAL A 161 -0.15 12.30 -4.49
CA VAL A 161 -0.10 12.58 -5.93
C VAL A 161 -0.31 14.07 -6.11
N TYR A 162 0.70 14.77 -6.61
CA TYR A 162 0.64 16.22 -6.83
C TYR A 162 0.44 16.50 -8.31
N GLY A 163 -0.82 16.73 -8.68
CA GLY A 163 -1.24 17.06 -10.04
C GLY A 163 -1.36 15.85 -10.97
N LEU A 164 -2.54 15.19 -10.99
CA LEU A 164 -2.85 14.17 -11.99
C LEU A 164 -3.56 14.79 -13.18
N THR A 165 -3.06 14.53 -14.39
CA THR A 165 -3.67 14.94 -15.64
C THR A 165 -4.28 13.75 -16.39
N ALA A 166 -5.23 14.01 -17.30
CA ALA A 166 -5.85 12.95 -18.10
C ALA A 166 -4.88 12.25 -19.06
N LYS A 167 -3.80 12.93 -19.44
CA LYS A 167 -2.75 12.43 -20.35
C LYS A 167 -1.41 13.00 -19.91
N LYS A 168 -0.32 12.35 -20.32
CA LYS A 168 1.03 12.88 -20.09
C LYS A 168 1.13 14.33 -20.64
N ALA A 169 1.44 15.27 -19.74
CA ALA A 169 1.53 16.69 -20.02
C ALA A 169 2.82 17.29 -19.45
N GLU A 170 3.26 18.42 -19.96
CA GLU A 170 4.43 19.14 -19.43
C GLU A 170 4.11 19.96 -18.17
N THR A 171 2.86 20.38 -18.05
CA THR A 171 2.36 21.18 -16.92
C THR A 171 1.04 20.61 -16.44
N ASN A 172 0.75 20.80 -15.17
CA ASN A 172 -0.54 20.44 -14.60
C ASN A 172 -1.67 21.24 -15.27
N ASP A 173 -2.77 20.56 -15.56
CA ASP A 173 -4.00 21.13 -16.11
C ASP A 173 -5.20 20.78 -15.22
N LYS A 174 -6.39 21.17 -15.59
CA LYS A 174 -7.61 20.88 -14.82
C LYS A 174 -8.40 19.70 -15.35
N SER A 175 -7.75 18.76 -16.02
CA SER A 175 -8.42 17.61 -16.63
C SER A 175 -8.86 16.54 -15.64
N PHE A 176 -8.31 16.51 -14.43
CA PHE A 176 -8.63 15.51 -13.41
C PHE A 176 -10.13 15.45 -13.10
N ALA A 177 -10.80 16.59 -12.93
CA ALA A 177 -12.22 16.64 -12.62
C ALA A 177 -13.10 15.89 -13.64
N SER A 178 -12.67 15.80 -14.91
CA SER A 178 -13.38 15.11 -15.98
C SER A 178 -13.18 13.58 -15.98
N LEU A 179 -12.24 13.06 -15.19
CA LEU A 179 -11.94 11.63 -15.12
C LEU A 179 -12.97 10.85 -14.32
N GLY A 180 -13.70 11.51 -13.42
CA GLY A 180 -14.71 10.88 -12.57
C GLY A 180 -14.15 10.05 -11.41
N VAL A 181 -12.85 10.17 -11.14
CA VAL A 181 -12.18 9.49 -10.02
C VAL A 181 -12.74 9.99 -8.69
N LYS A 182 -12.98 9.07 -7.77
CA LYS A 182 -13.54 9.32 -6.43
C LYS A 182 -12.67 8.71 -5.34
N GLU A 183 -12.87 9.15 -4.12
CA GLU A 183 -12.33 8.47 -2.95
C GLU A 183 -12.83 7.02 -2.93
N SER A 184 -11.98 6.11 -2.49
CA SER A 184 -12.12 4.65 -2.51
C SER A 184 -11.92 3.98 -3.88
N ASP A 185 -11.84 4.71 -4.99
CA ASP A 185 -11.50 4.09 -6.28
C ASP A 185 -10.08 3.52 -6.26
N ILE A 186 -9.89 2.40 -6.97
CA ILE A 186 -8.57 1.85 -7.22
C ILE A 186 -8.06 2.48 -8.52
N LEU A 187 -7.12 3.39 -8.38
CA LEU A 187 -6.55 4.18 -9.47
C LEU A 187 -5.24 3.56 -9.95
N THR A 188 -5.11 3.44 -11.27
CA THR A 188 -3.85 3.11 -11.95
C THR A 188 -3.36 4.35 -12.69
N PHE A 189 -2.12 4.75 -12.45
CA PHE A 189 -1.56 5.99 -12.98
C PHE A 189 -0.04 5.91 -13.12
N MET A 190 0.51 6.74 -13.99
CA MET A 190 1.94 6.91 -14.18
C MET A 190 2.44 8.12 -13.41
N ALA A 191 3.55 7.97 -12.72
CA ALA A 191 4.17 9.08 -11.97
C ALA A 191 5.69 9.02 -12.02
N THR A 192 6.33 10.16 -11.79
CA THR A 192 7.75 10.26 -11.50
C THR A 192 7.96 10.46 -10.01
N ARG A 193 9.06 9.94 -9.46
CA ARG A 193 9.42 10.12 -8.06
C ARG A 193 9.90 11.55 -7.82
N ALA A 194 9.16 12.32 -7.03
CA ALA A 194 9.49 13.68 -6.62
C ALA A 194 9.62 13.80 -5.10
N ASP A 195 10.16 14.93 -4.66
CA ASP A 195 10.32 15.26 -3.26
C ASP A 195 9.92 16.72 -3.03
N TYR A 196 9.21 16.97 -1.96
CA TYR A 196 8.88 18.32 -1.52
C TYR A 196 9.24 18.50 -0.05
N HIS A 197 10.27 19.29 0.22
CA HIS A 197 10.78 19.54 1.57
C HIS A 197 11.10 18.27 2.38
N GLY A 198 11.61 17.21 1.71
CA GLY A 198 11.91 15.93 2.34
C GLY A 198 10.72 14.96 2.43
N SER A 199 9.57 15.33 1.88
CA SER A 199 8.40 14.45 1.81
C SER A 199 8.28 13.84 0.41
N PRO A 200 8.25 12.50 0.29
CA PRO A 200 8.07 11.81 -0.97
C PRO A 200 6.74 12.17 -1.63
N GLN A 201 6.75 12.34 -2.95
CA GLN A 201 5.55 12.61 -3.74
C GLN A 201 5.58 11.84 -5.07
N ALA A 202 4.39 11.45 -5.55
CA ALA A 202 4.19 11.14 -6.95
C ALA A 202 4.15 12.48 -7.71
N GLY A 203 5.22 12.75 -8.49
CA GLY A 203 5.60 14.07 -8.95
C GLY A 203 4.66 14.72 -9.94
N GLY A 204 4.78 16.02 -10.04
CA GLY A 204 4.03 16.90 -10.93
C GLY A 204 3.95 16.38 -12.35
N THR A 205 2.74 16.44 -12.92
CA THR A 205 2.36 15.83 -14.20
C THR A 205 2.25 14.30 -14.20
N ALA A 206 1.97 13.68 -13.06
CA ALA A 206 1.43 12.33 -13.05
C ALA A 206 0.23 12.24 -14.03
N TYR A 207 0.03 11.10 -14.69
CA TYR A 207 -1.09 10.99 -15.62
C TYR A 207 -1.89 9.69 -15.46
N TYR A 208 -3.16 9.82 -15.73
CA TYR A 208 -4.17 8.80 -15.61
C TYR A 208 -3.99 7.65 -16.61
N VAL A 209 -4.22 6.42 -16.16
CA VAL A 209 -4.29 5.23 -17.00
C VAL A 209 -5.69 4.64 -16.95
N SER A 210 -6.17 4.28 -15.76
CA SER A 210 -7.51 3.73 -15.54
C SER A 210 -7.90 3.85 -14.08
N HIS A 211 -9.18 3.72 -13.77
CA HIS A 211 -9.65 3.46 -12.43
C HIS A 211 -10.82 2.48 -12.45
N GLU A 212 -11.03 1.83 -11.36
CA GLU A 212 -12.20 0.99 -11.09
C GLU A 212 -12.79 1.38 -9.73
N ALA A 213 -14.10 1.25 -9.59
CA ALA A 213 -14.74 1.50 -8.31
C ALA A 213 -14.17 0.51 -7.29
N GLY A 214 -13.53 1.03 -6.26
CA GLY A 214 -13.10 0.24 -5.13
C GLY A 214 -14.29 -0.21 -4.28
N PRO A 215 -14.07 -1.09 -3.30
CA PRO A 215 -15.10 -1.40 -2.32
C PRO A 215 -15.54 -0.10 -1.66
N ALA A 216 -16.84 0.07 -1.47
CA ALA A 216 -17.38 1.22 -0.76
C ALA A 216 -16.91 1.16 0.71
N LEU A 217 -15.73 1.70 0.97
CA LEU A 217 -15.21 1.83 2.32
C LEU A 217 -15.81 3.08 2.96
N PRO A 218 -16.19 3.01 4.23
CA PRO A 218 -16.48 4.23 4.98
C PRO A 218 -15.27 5.14 4.93
N PRO A 219 -15.45 6.47 4.82
CA PRO A 219 -14.34 7.40 4.79
C PRO A 219 -13.42 7.20 6.00
N VAL A 220 -12.11 7.19 5.82
CA VAL A 220 -11.11 6.98 6.91
C VAL A 220 -11.22 7.98 8.07
N TYR A 221 -11.89 9.11 7.85
CA TYR A 221 -12.19 10.12 8.87
C TYR A 221 -13.51 9.88 9.59
N ALA A 222 -14.35 8.95 9.14
CA ALA A 222 -15.61 8.62 9.79
C ALA A 222 -15.39 7.60 10.90
N ASP A 223 -16.23 7.69 11.92
CA ASP A 223 -16.32 6.65 12.93
C ASP A 223 -17.33 5.59 12.46
N TYR A 224 -16.97 4.32 12.53
CA TYR A 224 -17.89 3.24 12.13
C TYR A 224 -17.62 1.93 12.87
N LYS A 225 -18.67 1.08 12.87
CA LYS A 225 -18.67 -0.27 13.41
C LYS A 225 -18.88 -1.25 12.25
N ALA A 226 -17.85 -1.93 11.87
CA ALA A 226 -17.90 -2.99 10.87
C ALA A 226 -16.64 -3.83 10.93
N PRO A 227 -16.63 -5.08 10.42
CA PRO A 227 -15.39 -5.79 10.18
C PRO A 227 -14.50 -4.91 9.31
N ALA A 228 -13.22 -4.93 9.57
CA ALA A 228 -12.25 -4.15 8.83
C ALA A 228 -12.23 -4.58 7.35
N ALA A 229 -13.11 -4.02 6.56
CA ALA A 229 -12.96 -3.97 5.12
C ALA A 229 -11.85 -2.96 4.73
N ALA A 230 -11.03 -2.54 5.67
CA ALA A 230 -9.89 -1.66 5.49
C ALA A 230 -8.73 -2.45 4.88
N ALA A 231 -8.97 -2.98 3.69
CA ALA A 231 -7.93 -3.60 2.91
C ALA A 231 -6.73 -2.64 2.81
N GLY A 232 -5.57 -3.11 3.24
CA GLY A 232 -4.32 -2.42 3.06
C GLY A 232 -3.85 -1.53 4.23
N TRP A 233 -4.52 -1.46 5.36
CA TRP A 233 -3.99 -0.75 6.53
C TRP A 233 -2.97 -1.63 7.27
N LEU A 234 -1.71 -1.24 7.21
CA LEU A 234 -0.59 -2.03 7.74
C LEU A 234 -0.63 -2.22 9.26
N GLU A 235 -1.28 -1.31 10.00
CA GLU A 235 -1.40 -1.43 11.45
C GLU A 235 -2.37 -2.52 11.91
N LEU A 236 -3.22 -3.06 11.03
CA LEU A 236 -4.29 -3.94 11.47
C LEU A 236 -3.83 -5.38 11.68
N PRO A 237 -4.13 -5.97 12.85
CA PRO A 237 -4.17 -7.42 13.02
C PRO A 237 -5.35 -8.05 12.26
N ALA A 238 -5.33 -9.37 12.10
CA ALA A 238 -6.51 -10.12 11.70
C ALA A 238 -7.65 -9.87 12.70
N THR A 239 -8.86 -9.71 12.17
CA THR A 239 -10.05 -9.57 13.01
C THR A 239 -10.56 -10.94 13.46
N SER A 240 -10.97 -11.05 14.71
CA SER A 240 -11.61 -12.26 15.22
C SER A 240 -13.03 -12.42 14.69
N ALA A 241 -13.39 -13.66 14.38
CA ALA A 241 -14.73 -14.03 13.95
C ALA A 241 -15.64 -14.45 15.13
N THR A 242 -15.50 -13.86 16.30
CA THR A 242 -16.33 -14.19 17.47
C THR A 242 -17.46 -13.19 17.65
N ASP A 243 -18.63 -13.66 18.10
CA ASP A 243 -19.79 -12.81 18.37
C ASP A 243 -19.54 -11.80 19.50
N ASP A 244 -18.57 -12.07 20.38
CA ASP A 244 -18.24 -11.22 21.53
C ASP A 244 -17.28 -10.09 21.20
N TRP A 245 -16.62 -10.14 20.04
CA TRP A 245 -15.62 -9.15 19.63
C TRP A 245 -16.15 -8.30 18.48
N ILE A 246 -16.01 -6.99 18.61
CA ILE A 246 -16.54 -6.01 17.66
C ILE A 246 -15.39 -5.14 17.18
N PHE A 247 -15.25 -5.02 15.86
CA PHE A 247 -14.36 -4.04 15.26
C PHE A 247 -14.98 -2.64 15.27
N LEU A 248 -14.22 -1.66 15.75
CA LEU A 248 -14.55 -0.24 15.75
C LEU A 248 -13.41 0.54 15.09
N HIS A 249 -13.76 1.56 14.32
CA HIS A 249 -12.80 2.49 13.76
C HIS A 249 -13.16 3.92 14.09
N HIS A 250 -12.15 4.71 14.44
CA HIS A 250 -12.26 6.14 14.68
C HIS A 250 -11.35 6.89 13.72
N GLY A 251 -11.94 7.81 12.97
CA GLY A 251 -11.24 8.71 12.07
C GLY A 251 -10.77 9.98 12.76
N MET A 252 -9.88 10.72 12.11
CA MET A 252 -9.43 12.05 12.49
C MET A 252 -9.10 12.89 11.26
N GLN A 253 -8.72 14.13 11.46
CA GLN A 253 -8.16 14.99 10.41
C GLN A 253 -6.81 15.57 10.86
N ILE A 254 -5.88 15.70 9.91
CA ILE A 254 -4.63 16.43 10.06
C ILE A 254 -4.75 17.66 9.15
N GLY A 255 -5.04 18.83 9.75
CA GLY A 255 -5.51 19.97 8.96
C GLY A 255 -6.86 19.66 8.34
N THR A 256 -6.94 19.64 7.01
CA THR A 256 -8.13 19.21 6.24
C THR A 256 -8.04 17.77 5.74
N ARG A 257 -6.88 17.13 5.86
CA ARG A 257 -6.62 15.78 5.36
C ARG A 257 -7.24 14.73 6.28
N PRO A 258 -8.10 13.85 5.75
CA PRO A 258 -8.59 12.68 6.47
C PRO A 258 -7.42 11.76 6.89
N PHE A 259 -7.50 11.22 8.09
CA PHE A 259 -6.49 10.31 8.61
C PHE A 259 -7.12 9.31 9.59
N ARG A 260 -6.49 8.15 9.76
CA ARG A 260 -6.90 7.14 10.73
C ARG A 260 -6.50 7.59 12.14
N ASN A 261 -7.47 7.66 13.05
CA ASN A 261 -7.16 7.90 14.46
C ASN A 261 -6.68 6.59 15.09
N TYR A 262 -7.57 5.62 15.20
CA TYR A 262 -7.25 4.26 15.62
C TYR A 262 -8.41 3.31 15.32
N SER A 263 -8.09 2.01 15.27
CA SER A 263 -9.07 0.92 15.22
C SER A 263 -8.97 0.08 16.47
N VAL A 264 -10.07 -0.55 16.86
CA VAL A 264 -10.16 -1.36 18.09
C VAL A 264 -10.86 -2.67 17.75
N GLU A 265 -10.36 -3.78 18.27
CA GLU A 265 -11.14 -4.99 18.46
C GLU A 265 -11.61 -5.06 19.90
N TRP A 266 -12.88 -4.79 20.09
CA TRP A 266 -13.52 -4.62 21.38
C TRP A 266 -14.15 -5.92 21.88
N ASN A 267 -13.76 -6.40 23.06
CA ASN A 267 -14.39 -7.56 23.71
C ASN A 267 -15.54 -7.10 24.63
N ARG A 268 -16.77 -7.33 24.17
CA ARG A 268 -18.01 -6.95 24.90
C ARG A 268 -18.19 -7.70 26.20
N LYS A 269 -17.70 -8.93 26.29
CA LYS A 269 -17.87 -9.79 27.44
C LYS A 269 -16.99 -9.34 28.60
N ASP A 270 -15.72 -9.03 28.30
CA ASP A 270 -14.72 -8.65 29.30
C ASP A 270 -14.59 -7.14 29.49
N LEU A 271 -15.23 -6.36 28.60
CA LEU A 271 -15.25 -4.90 28.56
C LEU A 271 -13.83 -4.28 28.49
N VAL A 272 -12.97 -4.86 27.65
CA VAL A 272 -11.63 -4.37 27.35
C VAL A 272 -11.30 -4.47 25.87
N PRO A 273 -10.44 -3.60 25.32
CA PRO A 273 -9.90 -3.76 23.98
C PRO A 273 -8.90 -4.94 23.97
N MET A 274 -9.10 -5.88 23.05
CA MET A 274 -8.13 -6.96 22.85
C MET A 274 -6.89 -6.39 22.17
N TRP A 275 -7.09 -5.52 21.20
CA TRP A 275 -6.06 -4.67 20.61
C TRP A 275 -6.64 -3.32 20.16
N VAL A 276 -5.75 -2.34 20.08
CA VAL A 276 -5.97 -1.03 19.46
C VAL A 276 -4.81 -0.76 18.52
N ALA A 277 -5.11 -0.48 17.25
CA ALA A 277 -4.14 -0.33 16.19
C ALA A 277 -4.20 1.07 15.55
N TYR A 278 -3.05 1.68 15.30
CA TYR A 278 -3.00 3.03 14.74
C TYR A 278 -1.68 3.36 14.05
N PRO A 279 -1.70 4.14 12.96
CA PRO A 279 -0.49 4.72 12.41
C PRO A 279 -0.06 5.93 13.25
N LEU A 280 1.22 6.03 13.54
CA LEU A 280 1.82 7.12 14.32
C LEU A 280 2.90 7.81 13.49
N THR A 281 2.66 9.07 13.16
CA THR A 281 3.58 9.94 12.45
C THR A 281 3.83 11.20 13.25
N ARG A 282 4.86 11.95 12.92
CA ARG A 282 5.11 13.26 13.52
C ARG A 282 3.89 14.18 13.41
N GLU A 283 3.20 14.16 12.25
CA GLU A 283 2.02 14.98 12.01
C GLU A 283 0.80 14.51 12.80
N SER A 284 0.56 13.18 12.85
CA SER A 284 -0.61 12.61 13.52
C SER A 284 -0.60 12.81 15.04
N ILE A 285 0.57 13.00 15.64
CA ILE A 285 0.69 13.39 17.05
C ILE A 285 0.05 14.77 17.28
N GLY A 286 0.26 15.70 16.36
CA GLY A 286 -0.34 17.03 16.41
C GLY A 286 0.17 17.89 17.56
N TYR A 287 -0.59 18.97 17.82
CA TYR A 287 -0.30 19.95 18.86
C TYR A 287 -1.57 20.24 19.66
N GLY A 288 -1.44 20.47 20.95
CA GLY A 288 -2.56 20.83 21.80
C GLY A 288 -2.36 20.36 23.25
N LYS A 289 -3.48 20.28 23.93
CA LYS A 289 -3.53 19.85 25.33
C LYS A 289 -4.38 18.59 25.44
N ARG A 290 -4.09 17.78 26.43
CA ARG A 290 -4.94 16.70 26.87
C ARG A 290 -6.34 17.25 27.21
N THR A 291 -7.38 16.61 26.63
CA THR A 291 -8.76 17.10 26.77
C THR A 291 -9.47 16.59 28.00
N ASP A 292 -9.05 15.43 28.53
CA ASP A 292 -9.73 14.69 29.61
C ASP A 292 -11.23 14.50 29.34
N ALA A 293 -11.60 14.35 28.06
CA ALA A 293 -12.97 14.25 27.57
C ALA A 293 -13.55 12.83 27.79
N TRP A 294 -13.47 12.33 29.02
CA TRP A 294 -13.94 10.99 29.40
C TRP A 294 -15.39 10.77 29.03
N GLY A 295 -15.67 9.74 28.24
CA GLY A 295 -17.00 9.47 27.75
C GLY A 295 -17.20 8.05 27.20
N LEU A 296 -18.45 7.78 26.84
CA LEU A 296 -18.81 6.59 26.11
C LEU A 296 -18.39 6.73 24.65
N ASP A 297 -18.01 5.61 24.06
CA ASP A 297 -17.81 5.50 22.63
C ASP A 297 -19.18 5.55 21.92
N PRO A 298 -19.42 6.51 21.03
CA PRO A 298 -20.72 6.65 20.36
C PRO A 298 -21.05 5.50 19.40
N LEU A 299 -20.10 4.62 19.09
CA LEU A 299 -20.31 3.46 18.23
C LEU A 299 -20.97 2.27 18.96
N LEU A 300 -21.02 2.29 20.29
CA LEU A 300 -21.57 1.21 21.10
C LEU A 300 -22.68 1.71 22.02
N GLU A 301 -23.60 0.81 22.32
CA GLU A 301 -24.58 1.07 23.38
C GLU A 301 -23.89 1.15 24.75
N ALA A 302 -24.50 1.89 25.67
CA ALA A 302 -23.92 2.11 27.00
C ALA A 302 -23.69 0.81 27.79
N GLU A 303 -24.48 -0.22 27.52
CA GLU A 303 -24.40 -1.54 28.13
C GLU A 303 -23.22 -2.36 27.66
N GLU A 304 -22.74 -2.11 26.44
CA GLU A 304 -21.65 -2.86 25.77
C GLU A 304 -20.26 -2.34 26.11
N GLN A 305 -20.13 -1.31 26.93
CA GLN A 305 -18.85 -0.64 27.24
C GLN A 305 -18.79 -0.16 28.70
N PRO A 306 -17.60 0.07 29.29
CA PRO A 306 -17.49 0.58 30.64
C PRO A 306 -17.79 2.09 30.70
N TYR A 307 -18.47 2.52 31.75
CA TYR A 307 -18.67 3.93 32.03
C TYR A 307 -17.59 4.45 32.97
N LEU A 308 -16.65 5.23 32.46
CA LEU A 308 -15.47 5.70 33.18
C LEU A 308 -15.38 7.23 33.28
N ALA A 309 -16.47 7.95 33.02
CA ALA A 309 -16.46 9.41 32.93
C ALA A 309 -16.14 10.11 34.27
N ASN A 310 -16.69 9.59 35.38
CA ASN A 310 -16.59 10.27 36.66
C ASN A 310 -15.32 9.92 37.47
N ARG A 311 -14.85 8.66 37.35
CA ARG A 311 -13.71 8.14 38.09
C ARG A 311 -13.13 6.91 37.39
N SER A 312 -11.98 6.48 37.86
CA SER A 312 -11.36 5.23 37.43
C SER A 312 -12.13 4.00 37.91
N TYR A 313 -11.57 2.81 37.75
CA TYR A 313 -12.17 1.54 38.16
C TYR A 313 -12.31 1.44 39.68
N TYR A 314 -13.22 0.56 40.11
CA TYR A 314 -13.53 0.34 41.54
C TYR A 314 -13.33 -1.15 41.90
N PRO A 315 -12.82 -1.50 43.10
CA PRO A 315 -12.39 -0.60 44.17
C PRO A 315 -11.18 0.23 43.80
N THR A 316 -11.21 1.49 44.25
CA THR A 316 -10.25 2.51 43.85
C THR A 316 -8.86 2.29 44.43
N ASN A 317 -7.91 2.94 43.79
CA ASN A 317 -6.49 3.17 44.13
C ASN A 317 -5.49 2.11 43.66
N SER A 318 -5.93 1.01 43.06
CA SER A 318 -5.01 0.02 42.48
C SER A 318 -5.03 -0.01 40.96
N TYR A 319 -6.16 0.35 40.34
CA TYR A 319 -6.34 0.31 38.90
C TYR A 319 -6.78 1.65 38.32
N THR A 320 -6.07 2.09 37.31
CA THR A 320 -6.32 3.33 36.57
C THR A 320 -6.88 3.04 35.19
N ARG A 321 -7.42 4.06 34.53
CA ARG A 321 -7.87 4.03 33.16
C ARG A 321 -6.63 4.00 32.24
N GLY A 322 -6.15 2.80 31.90
CA GLY A 322 -4.99 2.60 31.06
C GLY A 322 -5.33 2.78 29.58
N HIS A 323 -4.79 3.82 28.98
CA HIS A 323 -4.96 4.07 27.55
C HIS A 323 -4.23 3.02 26.71
N GLN A 324 -4.84 2.60 25.60
CA GLN A 324 -4.15 1.80 24.60
C GLN A 324 -3.55 2.70 23.50
N VAL A 325 -4.32 3.66 22.98
CA VAL A 325 -3.76 4.83 22.27
C VAL A 325 -3.56 5.94 23.30
N PRO A 326 -2.32 6.31 23.61
CA PRO A 326 -2.05 7.40 24.57
C PRO A 326 -2.64 8.73 24.09
N SER A 327 -3.22 9.50 25.00
CA SER A 327 -3.68 10.85 24.71
C SER A 327 -2.56 11.72 24.10
N ALA A 328 -1.31 11.50 24.50
CA ALA A 328 -0.15 12.24 23.99
C ALA A 328 0.22 11.89 22.53
N ASP A 329 -0.32 10.81 21.97
CA ASP A 329 -0.12 10.44 20.58
C ASP A 329 -1.10 11.13 19.63
N ARG A 330 -2.09 11.84 20.16
CA ARG A 330 -3.18 12.51 19.45
C ARG A 330 -3.53 13.85 20.10
N LEU A 331 -2.68 14.86 19.92
CA LEU A 331 -2.88 16.17 20.57
C LEU A 331 -3.83 17.12 19.85
N GLY A 332 -4.26 16.82 18.62
CA GLY A 332 -5.36 17.54 17.96
C GLY A 332 -6.68 17.34 18.71
N TYR A 333 -7.46 18.41 18.94
CA TYR A 333 -8.62 18.39 19.86
C TYR A 333 -9.61 17.25 19.60
N GLU A 334 -10.09 17.11 18.38
CA GLU A 334 -11.08 16.06 18.05
C GLU A 334 -10.50 14.64 18.11
N ALA A 335 -9.26 14.48 17.66
CA ALA A 335 -8.57 13.19 17.75
C ALA A 335 -8.26 12.82 19.21
N ASN A 336 -7.80 13.80 20.01
CA ASN A 336 -7.50 13.60 21.42
C ASN A 336 -8.74 13.21 22.22
N LYS A 337 -9.86 13.86 21.98
CA LYS A 337 -11.14 13.58 22.63
C LYS A 337 -11.54 12.10 22.51
N LYS A 338 -11.32 11.50 21.31
CA LYS A 338 -11.66 10.10 21.05
C LYS A 338 -10.77 9.13 21.84
N THR A 339 -9.54 9.52 22.20
CA THR A 339 -8.68 8.67 23.02
C THR A 339 -9.21 8.46 24.45
N PHE A 340 -10.22 9.22 24.88
CA PHE A 340 -10.86 9.09 26.21
C PHE A 340 -12.15 8.25 26.20
N TYR A 341 -12.47 7.58 25.10
CA TYR A 341 -13.57 6.62 25.08
C TYR A 341 -13.25 5.38 25.92
N GLY A 342 -14.30 4.82 26.56
CA GLY A 342 -14.17 3.61 27.36
C GLY A 342 -13.58 2.43 26.59
N THR A 343 -13.83 2.37 25.28
CA THR A 343 -13.31 1.34 24.38
C THR A 343 -11.79 1.39 24.15
N ASN A 344 -11.15 2.51 24.47
CA ASN A 344 -9.69 2.65 24.46
C ASN A 344 -9.03 2.37 25.81
N MET A 345 -9.80 1.91 26.81
CA MET A 345 -9.33 1.77 28.19
C MET A 345 -9.30 0.31 28.63
N ALA A 346 -8.20 -0.08 29.29
CA ALA A 346 -8.14 -1.29 30.09
C ALA A 346 -7.75 -0.98 31.53
N PRO A 347 -8.17 -1.80 32.52
CA PRO A 347 -7.73 -1.63 33.90
C PRO A 347 -6.22 -1.89 33.99
N GLN A 348 -5.45 -0.85 34.31
CA GLN A 348 -4.02 -0.97 34.53
C GLN A 348 -3.68 -0.63 35.98
N ASN A 349 -2.80 -1.43 36.60
CA ASN A 349 -2.19 -1.09 37.86
C ASN A 349 -1.57 0.31 37.80
N SER A 350 -1.74 1.11 38.83
CA SER A 350 -1.32 2.52 38.84
C SER A 350 0.18 2.70 38.58
N ASP A 351 1.02 1.90 39.25
CA ASP A 351 2.47 1.98 39.09
C ASP A 351 2.90 1.47 37.70
N PHE A 352 2.27 0.39 37.21
CA PHE A 352 2.49 -0.11 35.87
C PHE A 352 2.18 0.95 34.79
N ASN A 353 0.99 1.57 34.88
CA ASN A 353 0.54 2.57 33.94
C ASN A 353 1.41 3.84 33.96
N GLU A 354 1.73 4.33 35.17
CA GLU A 354 2.49 5.58 35.33
C GLU A 354 3.98 5.40 34.96
N TYR A 355 4.55 4.22 35.27
CA TYR A 355 6.00 4.04 35.17
C TYR A 355 6.38 3.25 33.89
N ILE A 356 6.43 1.92 33.94
CA ILE A 356 6.98 1.13 32.83
C ILE A 356 6.19 1.29 31.53
N TRP A 357 4.84 1.29 31.59
CA TRP A 357 4.00 1.46 30.43
C TRP A 357 4.07 2.88 29.88
N GLY A 358 3.93 3.89 30.74
CA GLY A 358 4.01 5.29 30.34
C GLY A 358 5.38 5.65 29.74
N LYS A 359 6.47 5.07 30.22
CA LYS A 359 7.81 5.26 29.64
C LYS A 359 7.96 4.55 28.28
N LEU A 360 7.32 3.39 28.09
CA LEU A 360 7.26 2.75 26.78
C LEU A 360 6.52 3.64 25.77
N GLU A 361 5.39 4.23 26.17
CA GLU A 361 4.66 5.18 25.33
C GLU A 361 5.50 6.40 24.93
N GLU A 362 6.27 6.97 25.87
CA GLU A 362 7.22 8.06 25.59
C GLU A 362 8.27 7.62 24.56
N LYS A 363 8.80 6.39 24.68
CA LYS A 363 9.79 5.83 23.76
C LYS A 363 9.19 5.61 22.39
N VAL A 364 7.99 5.04 22.27
CA VAL A 364 7.25 4.86 21.01
C VAL A 364 7.06 6.19 20.29
N ARG A 365 6.64 7.26 21.01
CA ARG A 365 6.54 8.61 20.42
C ARG A 365 7.89 9.15 19.96
N SER A 366 8.98 8.83 20.65
CA SER A 366 10.32 9.26 20.23
C SER A 366 10.73 8.58 18.93
N TRP A 367 10.45 7.30 18.78
CA TRP A 367 10.70 6.53 17.55
C TRP A 367 9.87 7.06 16.38
N ALA A 368 8.59 7.36 16.57
CA ALA A 368 7.75 7.95 15.53
C ALA A 368 8.19 9.36 15.10
N LYS A 369 8.93 10.08 15.95
CA LYS A 369 9.46 11.42 15.67
C LYS A 369 10.88 11.40 15.11
N ALA A 370 11.52 10.26 15.02
CA ALA A 370 12.86 10.16 14.46
C ALA A 370 12.86 10.62 12.99
N SER A 371 13.94 11.25 12.56
CA SER A 371 14.01 11.86 11.23
C SER A 371 14.01 10.85 10.09
N ASP A 372 14.34 9.61 10.40
CA ASP A 372 14.41 8.47 9.50
C ASP A 372 13.22 7.49 9.66
N THR A 373 12.17 7.89 10.36
CA THR A 373 10.91 7.15 10.46
C THR A 373 9.85 7.85 9.62
N ASP A 374 9.34 7.17 8.61
CA ASP A 374 8.23 7.64 7.78
C ASP A 374 6.90 7.45 8.51
N THR A 375 6.65 6.23 8.96
CA THR A 375 5.47 5.88 9.78
C THR A 375 5.85 4.79 10.77
N LEU A 376 5.34 4.89 11.98
CA LEU A 376 5.36 3.82 12.97
C LEU A 376 3.93 3.29 13.12
N TYR A 377 3.70 2.06 12.69
CA TYR A 377 2.42 1.37 12.90
C TYR A 377 2.47 0.70 14.28
N VAL A 378 1.45 0.96 15.09
CA VAL A 378 1.41 0.54 16.49
C VAL A 378 0.19 -0.30 16.73
N VAL A 379 0.38 -1.51 17.27
CA VAL A 379 -0.67 -2.31 17.88
C VAL A 379 -0.41 -2.38 19.37
N SER A 380 -1.37 -1.95 20.17
CA SER A 380 -1.33 -1.99 21.63
C SER A 380 -2.46 -2.87 22.12
N GLY A 381 -2.21 -3.81 23.00
CA GLY A 381 -3.27 -4.71 23.46
C GLY A 381 -2.97 -5.38 24.79
N CYS A 382 -3.85 -6.30 25.14
CA CYS A 382 -3.76 -7.01 26.40
C CYS A 382 -4.09 -8.50 26.26
N ILE A 383 -3.61 -9.30 27.21
CA ILE A 383 -3.89 -10.73 27.31
C ILE A 383 -4.73 -10.95 28.57
N LEU A 384 -5.81 -11.70 28.41
CA LEU A 384 -6.74 -12.06 29.51
C LEU A 384 -6.52 -13.49 30.02
N ASP A 385 -5.72 -14.28 29.33
CA ASP A 385 -5.52 -15.69 29.71
C ASP A 385 -5.05 -15.82 31.16
N GLY A 386 -5.66 -16.75 31.89
CA GLY A 386 -5.41 -16.92 33.32
C GLY A 386 -5.96 -15.82 34.23
N SER A 387 -6.64 -14.78 33.71
CA SER A 387 -7.24 -13.75 34.55
C SER A 387 -8.44 -14.26 35.33
N THR A 388 -8.45 -14.02 36.61
CA THR A 388 -9.59 -14.27 37.52
C THR A 388 -10.06 -12.99 38.22
N LEU A 389 -9.40 -11.86 37.95
CA LEU A 389 -9.66 -10.60 38.63
C LEU A 389 -10.56 -9.71 37.76
N THR A 390 -11.57 -9.13 38.40
CA THR A 390 -12.42 -8.08 37.81
C THR A 390 -12.46 -6.85 38.71
N VAL A 391 -12.62 -5.69 38.06
CA VAL A 391 -12.88 -4.40 38.74
C VAL A 391 -14.21 -3.86 38.29
N GLY A 392 -14.81 -2.94 39.02
CA GLY A 392 -16.05 -2.28 38.66
C GLY A 392 -15.80 -1.00 37.84
N ASP A 393 -16.68 -0.69 36.91
CA ASP A 393 -16.79 0.64 36.33
C ASP A 393 -17.62 1.58 37.21
N ASN A 394 -17.97 2.78 36.75
CA ASN A 394 -18.76 3.72 37.53
C ASN A 394 -20.27 3.37 37.59
N LYS A 395 -20.67 2.26 37.00
CA LYS A 395 -22.03 1.69 37.01
C LYS A 395 -22.05 0.26 37.53
N ASP A 396 -20.97 -0.15 38.23
CA ASP A 396 -20.79 -1.48 38.84
C ASP A 396 -20.73 -2.64 37.81
N LYS A 397 -20.51 -2.35 36.53
CA LYS A 397 -20.22 -3.38 35.53
C LYS A 397 -18.83 -3.96 35.80
N LYS A 398 -18.69 -5.28 35.67
CA LYS A 398 -17.43 -5.98 35.85
C LYS A 398 -16.59 -5.87 34.61
N VAL A 399 -15.36 -5.42 34.78
CA VAL A 399 -14.32 -5.30 33.74
C VAL A 399 -13.19 -6.23 34.11
N THR A 400 -12.80 -7.11 33.20
CA THR A 400 -11.70 -8.06 33.44
C THR A 400 -10.36 -7.33 33.47
N VAL A 401 -9.51 -7.68 34.44
CA VAL A 401 -8.16 -7.13 34.58
C VAL A 401 -7.20 -7.98 33.76
N PRO A 402 -6.50 -7.43 32.76
CA PRO A 402 -5.53 -8.18 31.97
C PRO A 402 -4.34 -8.71 32.80
N THR A 403 -3.78 -9.83 32.37
CA THR A 403 -2.57 -10.43 32.95
C THR A 403 -1.28 -9.89 32.32
N TYR A 404 -1.32 -9.54 31.04
CA TYR A 404 -0.22 -8.93 30.29
C TYR A 404 -0.74 -7.78 29.42
N PHE A 405 0.18 -6.87 29.12
CA PHE A 405 0.03 -5.85 28.08
C PHE A 405 1.16 -5.96 27.07
N TYR A 406 0.86 -5.69 25.80
CA TYR A 406 1.84 -5.72 24.73
C TYR A 406 1.78 -4.50 23.83
N LYS A 407 2.90 -4.22 23.17
CA LYS A 407 2.96 -3.36 21.98
C LYS A 407 3.69 -4.09 20.89
N VAL A 408 3.09 -4.11 19.70
CA VAL A 408 3.72 -4.58 18.46
C VAL A 408 3.89 -3.38 17.55
N LEU A 409 5.09 -3.21 17.05
CA LEU A 409 5.51 -2.03 16.31
C LEU A 409 6.06 -2.45 14.96
N LEU A 410 5.60 -1.80 13.89
CA LEU A 410 6.15 -1.93 12.56
C LEU A 410 6.62 -0.55 12.11
N ARG A 411 7.91 -0.38 11.94
CA ARG A 411 8.53 0.86 11.48
C ARG A 411 8.72 0.82 9.97
N LEU A 412 8.20 1.80 9.27
CA LEU A 412 8.54 2.08 7.88
C LEU A 412 9.60 3.18 7.84
N SER A 413 10.70 2.91 7.17
CA SER A 413 11.83 3.81 7.00
C SER A 413 12.45 3.66 5.62
N ASN A 414 12.32 4.67 4.75
CA ASN A 414 12.87 4.65 3.40
C ASN A 414 12.50 3.38 2.59
N GLY A 415 11.26 2.93 2.72
CA GLY A 415 10.75 1.74 2.04
C GLY A 415 11.14 0.39 2.66
N HIS A 416 11.78 0.38 3.84
CA HIS A 416 12.14 -0.82 4.59
C HIS A 416 11.29 -0.95 5.85
N TYR A 417 10.96 -2.18 6.22
CA TYR A 417 10.20 -2.50 7.41
C TYR A 417 11.11 -3.10 8.49
N ASP A 418 10.90 -2.65 9.74
CA ASP A 418 11.53 -3.21 10.94
C ASP A 418 10.44 -3.47 11.97
N GLY A 419 10.47 -4.64 12.62
CA GLY A 419 9.49 -5.05 13.62
C GLY A 419 10.03 -5.09 15.04
N LEU A 420 9.16 -4.88 16.03
CA LEU A 420 9.45 -5.06 17.44
C LEU A 420 8.19 -5.40 18.22
N ALA A 421 8.18 -6.52 18.94
CA ALA A 421 7.17 -6.80 19.94
C ALA A 421 7.74 -6.68 21.36
N VAL A 422 6.96 -6.08 22.28
CA VAL A 422 7.26 -5.95 23.70
C VAL A 422 6.08 -6.48 24.50
N LEU A 423 6.32 -7.46 25.38
CA LEU A 423 5.33 -8.06 26.27
C LEU A 423 5.68 -7.78 27.73
N LEU A 424 4.77 -7.17 28.46
CA LEU A 424 4.95 -6.80 29.86
C LEU A 424 3.92 -7.51 30.73
N GLU A 425 4.39 -8.22 31.76
CA GLU A 425 3.52 -8.78 32.79
C GLU A 425 2.85 -7.63 33.57
N HIS A 426 1.54 -7.71 33.74
CA HIS A 426 0.76 -6.68 34.40
C HIS A 426 0.88 -6.80 35.92
N LYS A 427 1.89 -6.19 36.48
CA LYS A 427 2.15 -6.17 37.93
C LYS A 427 2.71 -4.81 38.39
N ASN A 428 2.74 -4.60 39.67
CA ASN A 428 3.42 -3.42 40.25
C ASN A 428 4.87 -3.38 39.78
N CYS A 429 5.35 -2.20 39.49
CA CYS A 429 6.74 -1.97 39.12
C CYS A 429 7.30 -0.78 39.93
N GLU A 430 8.61 -0.79 40.14
CA GLU A 430 9.29 0.33 40.76
C GLU A 430 9.48 1.46 39.75
N LYS A 431 9.38 2.69 40.25
CA LYS A 431 9.67 3.89 39.48
C LYS A 431 11.12 3.93 39.03
N GLN A 432 11.35 4.09 37.75
CA GLN A 432 12.67 4.30 37.15
C GLN A 432 12.63 5.47 36.19
N ASP A 433 13.75 6.18 36.03
CA ASP A 433 13.86 7.26 35.04
C ASP A 433 13.91 6.73 33.61
N LYS A 434 14.49 5.53 33.44
CA LYS A 434 14.57 4.80 32.15
C LYS A 434 14.38 3.32 32.41
N TYR A 435 13.66 2.66 31.53
CA TYR A 435 13.50 1.22 31.49
C TYR A 435 14.26 0.64 30.28
N ASP A 436 14.89 -0.50 30.49
CA ASP A 436 15.42 -1.33 29.41
C ASP A 436 14.33 -2.30 28.97
N TYR A 437 13.82 -2.15 27.76
CA TYR A 437 12.76 -3.00 27.21
C TYR A 437 13.29 -4.23 26.47
N PHE A 438 14.58 -4.30 26.22
CA PHE A 438 15.19 -5.43 25.53
C PHE A 438 14.87 -6.80 26.16
N PRO A 439 14.86 -6.96 27.50
CA PRO A 439 14.50 -8.23 28.15
C PRO A 439 13.03 -8.63 27.98
N TYR A 440 12.19 -7.71 27.53
CA TYR A 440 10.74 -7.91 27.32
C TYR A 440 10.39 -8.03 25.83
N ALA A 441 11.40 -7.95 24.96
CA ALA A 441 11.23 -8.13 23.53
C ALA A 441 11.15 -9.61 23.19
N LEU A 442 10.28 -9.94 22.23
CA LEU A 442 10.10 -11.29 21.69
C LEU A 442 9.82 -11.20 20.17
N PRO A 443 10.00 -12.29 19.40
CA PRO A 443 9.53 -12.33 18.04
C PRO A 443 8.03 -12.05 17.96
N ILE A 444 7.58 -11.39 16.89
CA ILE A 444 6.16 -11.14 16.67
C ILE A 444 5.43 -12.48 16.57
N ASP A 445 5.96 -13.46 15.80
CA ASP A 445 5.46 -14.84 15.71
C ASP A 445 5.18 -15.47 17.09
N ALA A 446 6.10 -15.29 18.03
CA ALA A 446 5.94 -15.84 19.39
C ALA A 446 4.80 -15.16 20.16
N LEU A 447 4.56 -13.88 19.92
CA LEU A 447 3.42 -13.18 20.51
C LEU A 447 2.11 -13.59 19.84
N GLU A 448 2.12 -13.90 18.56
CA GLU A 448 0.99 -14.45 17.80
C GLU A 448 0.56 -15.82 18.35
N GLU A 449 1.52 -16.70 18.61
CA GLU A 449 1.24 -17.98 19.29
C GLU A 449 0.58 -17.78 20.65
N LEU A 450 1.00 -16.78 21.43
CA LEU A 450 0.46 -16.48 22.76
C LEU A 450 -0.93 -15.85 22.70
N THR A 451 -1.22 -15.05 21.71
CA THR A 451 -2.47 -14.28 21.59
C THR A 451 -3.51 -14.95 20.69
N GLY A 452 -3.07 -15.83 19.78
CA GLY A 452 -3.89 -16.35 18.71
C GLY A 452 -4.27 -15.31 17.64
N MET A 453 -3.56 -14.19 17.61
CA MET A 453 -3.74 -13.11 16.64
C MET A 453 -2.67 -13.21 15.55
N ASP A 454 -2.95 -12.67 14.39
CA ASP A 454 -2.02 -12.49 13.28
C ASP A 454 -1.87 -10.97 13.09
N PHE A 455 -0.66 -10.44 13.36
CA PHE A 455 -0.38 -9.01 13.31
C PHE A 455 0.05 -8.60 11.90
N PHE A 456 -0.21 -7.34 11.54
CA PHE A 456 0.23 -6.74 10.28
C PHE A 456 -0.14 -7.55 9.03
N VAL A 457 -1.32 -8.17 9.02
CA VAL A 457 -1.81 -9.07 7.95
C VAL A 457 -1.79 -8.50 6.53
N ASN A 458 -1.61 -7.19 6.41
CA ASN A 458 -1.49 -6.50 5.13
C ASN A 458 -0.01 -6.23 4.74
N LEU A 459 0.96 -6.70 5.54
CA LEU A 459 2.37 -6.61 5.17
C LEU A 459 2.65 -7.60 4.03
N PRO A 460 3.43 -7.21 3.00
CA PRO A 460 3.84 -8.16 1.97
C PRO A 460 4.54 -9.38 2.57
N ALA A 461 4.23 -10.59 2.07
CA ALA A 461 4.69 -11.84 2.68
C ALA A 461 6.23 -11.93 2.80
N ASP A 462 6.97 -11.41 1.82
CA ASP A 462 8.44 -11.42 1.85
C ASP A 462 9.01 -10.53 2.99
N ASP A 463 8.28 -9.46 3.35
CA ASP A 463 8.64 -8.58 4.46
C ASP A 463 8.15 -9.15 5.81
N ALA A 464 6.98 -9.81 5.84
CA ALA A 464 6.39 -10.38 7.04
C ALA A 464 7.30 -11.44 7.67
N ASP A 465 7.76 -12.43 6.89
CA ASP A 465 8.68 -13.48 7.36
C ASP A 465 9.94 -12.92 8.04
N TYR A 466 10.48 -11.83 7.51
CA TYR A 466 11.64 -11.17 8.09
C TYR A 466 11.29 -10.40 9.37
N VAL A 467 10.23 -9.59 9.34
CA VAL A 467 9.81 -8.69 10.42
C VAL A 467 9.37 -9.47 11.66
N GLU A 468 8.68 -10.60 11.46
CA GLU A 468 7.95 -11.31 12.53
C GLU A 468 8.80 -12.38 13.22
N SER A 469 9.78 -12.96 12.50
CA SER A 469 10.52 -14.13 12.98
C SER A 469 11.64 -13.86 13.98
N HIS A 470 12.05 -12.62 14.21
CA HIS A 470 13.22 -12.33 15.05
C HIS A 470 13.04 -11.13 15.99
N VAL A 471 13.85 -11.08 17.05
CA VAL A 471 14.00 -9.91 17.91
C VAL A 471 15.14 -9.05 17.39
N PRO A 472 14.94 -7.73 17.20
CA PRO A 472 16.02 -6.83 16.84
C PRO A 472 17.22 -6.94 17.79
N ALA A 473 18.43 -7.03 17.24
CA ALA A 473 19.64 -7.12 18.04
C ALA A 473 19.84 -5.83 18.88
N ARG A 474 20.52 -5.95 20.04
CA ARG A 474 20.72 -4.78 20.94
C ARG A 474 21.51 -3.62 20.26
N SER A 475 22.23 -3.87 19.20
CA SER A 475 22.90 -2.86 18.38
C SER A 475 21.97 -2.11 17.41
N ASP A 476 20.77 -2.61 17.22
CA ASP A 476 19.84 -2.09 16.23
C ASP A 476 19.20 -0.77 16.68
N TRP A 477 18.62 -0.08 15.73
CA TRP A 477 18.05 1.25 15.89
C TRP A 477 17.09 1.40 17.07
N TRP A 478 16.29 0.36 17.37
CA TRP A 478 15.29 0.36 18.44
C TRP A 478 15.87 0.62 19.84
N TRP A 479 17.13 0.27 20.05
CA TRP A 479 17.75 0.30 21.38
C TRP A 479 18.74 1.46 21.58
N GLN A 480 18.98 2.27 20.54
CA GLN A 480 19.89 3.41 20.55
C GLN A 480 19.32 4.66 21.23
#